data_c0423bf15d948bc2dca90945d5312bf3
#
_entry.id   c0423bf15d948bc2dca90945d5312bf3
#
_cell.length_a   1.000
_cell.length_b   1.000
_cell.length_c   1.000
_cell.angle_alpha   90.00
_cell.angle_beta   90.00
_cell.angle_gamma   90.00
#
_symmetry.space_group_name_H-M   'P 1'
#
loop_
_entity.id
_entity.type
_entity.pdbx_description
1 polymer ?
#
loop_
_entity_poly.entity_id
_entity_poly.type
_entity_poly.pdbx_seq_one_letter_code
_entity_poly.pdbx_strand_id
1 'polypeptide(L)'
;MQKYTDLYDVLIIGAGPAGSNAAISYKKLNPDLTIGLVDKSIFPRDKSCGDAIGPGVISALKRFNNEHILEDEPKVVSTTLYGPDNIGIQNYIPQVKNKEDSIVYVIPRIDLDNRILNLAKESGVDVYEGHSFVDFISNEDKSLNVKIKNNNEELEFSTKILVGADGANSRIRKKLNYKHNSDWHKAIAIRAYIDSPNYLEIFKERTLMFEINVSADKGYAWAFPSKGNLLNIGIGVPVSIFKKDKLDINTLLDNFVLELEGRGVIVENIRKQKSYLLPFASSRPKRNKNFNVALIGDASSMINPMSGEGIFYGMEAGYLLAKNTHQLIYTDEISLGIDKYEK
;
A
#
# COMPACT_ATOMS: atom_id res chain seq x y z
N MET A 1 -30.56 -8.29 23.89
CA MET A 1 -30.42 -8.51 22.45
C MET A 1 -29.56 -7.37 21.91
N GLN A 2 -28.30 -7.64 21.58
CA GLN A 2 -27.43 -6.67 20.92
C GLN A 2 -28.01 -6.43 19.51
N LYS A 3 -28.33 -5.19 19.17
CA LYS A 3 -28.81 -4.83 17.83
C LYS A 3 -27.62 -4.91 16.87
N TYR A 4 -27.58 -5.93 16.00
CA TYR A 4 -26.76 -5.89 14.79
C TYR A 4 -27.25 -4.74 13.95
N THR A 5 -26.37 -3.79 13.62
CA THR A 5 -26.83 -2.57 13.00
C THR A 5 -26.94 -2.71 11.48
N ASP A 6 -26.07 -3.50 10.83
CA ASP A 6 -26.12 -3.72 9.38
C ASP A 6 -25.52 -5.05 8.93
N LEU A 7 -26.06 -5.61 7.85
CA LEU A 7 -25.56 -6.80 7.17
C LEU A 7 -24.80 -6.38 5.90
N TYR A 8 -23.51 -6.67 5.85
CA TYR A 8 -22.69 -6.49 4.66
C TYR A 8 -22.43 -7.82 3.94
N ASP A 9 -22.48 -7.81 2.63
CA ASP A 9 -21.99 -8.95 1.85
C ASP A 9 -20.47 -9.08 1.99
N VAL A 10 -19.77 -7.93 1.97
CA VAL A 10 -18.32 -7.87 2.19
C VAL A 10 -17.98 -6.71 3.13
N LEU A 11 -17.26 -7.01 4.19
CA LEU A 11 -16.69 -6.00 5.08
C LEU A 11 -15.17 -5.98 4.92
N ILE A 12 -14.61 -4.80 4.64
CA ILE A 12 -13.19 -4.60 4.37
C ILE A 12 -12.59 -3.75 5.48
N ILE A 13 -11.52 -4.21 6.11
CA ILE A 13 -10.80 -3.49 7.15
C ILE A 13 -9.49 -2.94 6.60
N GLY A 14 -9.40 -1.62 6.51
CA GLY A 14 -8.29 -0.85 5.94
C GLY A 14 -8.66 -0.19 4.62
N ALA A 15 -8.78 1.15 4.60
CA ALA A 15 -9.11 1.95 3.43
C ALA A 15 -7.86 2.52 2.71
N GLY A 16 -6.71 1.86 2.82
CA GLY A 16 -5.58 2.11 1.93
C GLY A 16 -5.86 1.65 0.50
N PRO A 17 -4.93 1.83 -0.46
CA PRO A 17 -5.16 1.51 -1.87
C PRO A 17 -5.67 0.09 -2.12
N ALA A 18 -5.19 -0.90 -1.37
CA ALA A 18 -5.63 -2.29 -1.49
C ALA A 18 -7.12 -2.46 -1.12
N GLY A 19 -7.53 -1.95 0.05
CA GLY A 19 -8.91 -2.09 0.53
C GLY A 19 -9.89 -1.24 -0.26
N SER A 20 -9.54 0.02 -0.57
CA SER A 20 -10.40 0.89 -1.39
C SER A 20 -10.58 0.33 -2.80
N ASN A 21 -9.51 -0.18 -3.44
CA ASN A 21 -9.63 -0.81 -4.76
C ASN A 21 -10.40 -2.14 -4.71
N ALA A 22 -10.30 -2.91 -3.63
CA ALA A 22 -11.15 -4.10 -3.43
C ALA A 22 -12.64 -3.71 -3.36
N ALA A 23 -12.98 -2.69 -2.57
CA ALA A 23 -14.35 -2.18 -2.45
C ALA A 23 -14.91 -1.71 -3.80
N ILE A 24 -14.14 -0.90 -4.55
CA ILE A 24 -14.47 -0.48 -5.92
C ILE A 24 -14.71 -1.70 -6.80
N SER A 25 -13.79 -2.70 -6.75
CA SER A 25 -13.87 -3.89 -7.58
C SER A 25 -15.14 -4.69 -7.33
N TYR A 26 -15.53 -4.90 -6.07
CA TYR A 26 -16.79 -5.57 -5.74
C TYR A 26 -17.99 -4.82 -6.31
N LYS A 27 -18.08 -3.50 -6.10
CA LYS A 27 -19.18 -2.68 -6.60
C LYS A 27 -19.25 -2.62 -8.13
N LYS A 28 -18.09 -2.60 -8.82
CA LYS A 28 -18.04 -2.60 -10.29
C LYS A 28 -18.39 -3.95 -10.91
N LEU A 29 -18.05 -5.07 -10.24
CA LEU A 29 -18.36 -6.42 -10.71
C LEU A 29 -19.79 -6.86 -10.35
N ASN A 30 -20.34 -6.37 -9.23
CA ASN A 30 -21.71 -6.61 -8.82
C ASN A 30 -22.23 -5.40 -8.02
N PRO A 31 -22.96 -4.46 -8.65
CA PRO A 31 -23.47 -3.26 -8.01
C PRO A 31 -24.45 -3.50 -6.86
N ASP A 32 -25.11 -4.66 -6.83
CA ASP A 32 -26.13 -5.00 -5.81
C ASP A 32 -25.53 -5.39 -4.46
N LEU A 33 -24.21 -5.68 -4.42
CA LEU A 33 -23.56 -6.05 -3.16
C LEU A 33 -23.49 -4.88 -2.19
N THR A 34 -23.73 -5.17 -0.92
CA THR A 34 -23.53 -4.24 0.20
C THR A 34 -22.10 -4.35 0.69
N ILE A 35 -21.33 -3.26 0.59
CA ILE A 35 -19.91 -3.22 0.91
C ILE A 35 -19.64 -2.20 2.01
N GLY A 36 -19.10 -2.67 3.14
CA GLY A 36 -18.58 -1.82 4.21
C GLY A 36 -17.05 -1.71 4.12
N LEU A 37 -16.52 -0.49 4.28
CA LEU A 37 -15.09 -0.20 4.30
C LEU A 37 -14.73 0.59 5.56
N VAL A 38 -13.84 0.03 6.37
CA VAL A 38 -13.49 0.57 7.70
C VAL A 38 -12.03 0.97 7.73
N ASP A 39 -11.70 2.16 8.23
CA ASP A 39 -10.31 2.53 8.54
C ASP A 39 -10.22 3.23 9.90
N LYS A 40 -9.12 2.96 10.61
CA LYS A 40 -8.85 3.59 11.90
C LYS A 40 -8.51 5.08 11.81
N SER A 41 -8.11 5.54 10.63
CA SER A 41 -7.75 6.92 10.35
C SER A 41 -8.93 7.66 9.72
N ILE A 42 -8.92 8.98 9.87
CA ILE A 42 -9.75 9.91 9.11
C ILE A 42 -8.90 10.42 7.95
N PHE A 43 -9.44 10.40 6.74
CA PHE A 43 -8.75 10.86 5.54
C PHE A 43 -9.02 12.36 5.28
N PRO A 44 -8.04 13.08 4.67
CA PRO A 44 -6.76 12.58 4.16
C PRO A 44 -5.75 12.28 5.27
N ARG A 45 -5.02 11.16 5.13
CA ARG A 45 -3.98 10.77 6.08
C ARG A 45 -2.71 10.35 5.35
N ASP A 46 -1.56 10.61 5.95
CA ASP A 46 -0.27 10.21 5.39
C ASP A 46 0.12 8.77 5.79
N LYS A 47 0.95 8.12 4.97
CA LYS A 47 1.56 6.82 5.23
C LYS A 47 2.97 6.79 4.67
N SER A 48 3.94 6.30 5.43
CA SER A 48 5.33 6.16 4.97
C SER A 48 5.41 5.30 3.69
N CYS A 49 5.93 5.89 2.61
CA CYS A 49 6.06 5.31 1.26
C CYS A 49 7.03 6.15 0.44
N GLY A 50 7.65 5.59 -0.61
CA GLY A 50 8.37 6.36 -1.63
C GLY A 50 7.46 7.14 -2.59
N ASP A 51 6.14 6.93 -2.53
CA ASP A 51 5.11 7.63 -3.32
C ASP A 51 5.17 7.40 -4.84
N ALA A 52 6.17 6.67 -5.34
CA ALA A 52 6.22 6.33 -6.75
C ALA A 52 5.14 5.29 -7.10
N ILE A 53 4.39 5.56 -8.15
CA ILE A 53 3.40 4.67 -8.73
C ILE A 53 3.73 4.41 -10.19
N GLY A 54 3.87 3.14 -10.51
CA GLY A 54 4.24 2.69 -11.84
C GLY A 54 3.04 2.20 -12.67
N PRO A 55 3.32 1.61 -13.83
CA PRO A 55 2.32 1.14 -14.80
C PRO A 55 1.29 0.19 -14.21
N GLY A 56 1.66 -0.64 -13.23
CA GLY A 56 0.74 -1.57 -12.58
C GLY A 56 -0.42 -0.86 -11.88
N VAL A 57 -0.13 0.20 -11.10
CA VAL A 57 -1.17 1.00 -10.43
C VAL A 57 -2.06 1.71 -11.44
N ILE A 58 -1.44 2.27 -12.50
CA ILE A 58 -2.18 2.94 -13.59
C ILE A 58 -3.13 1.94 -14.29
N SER A 59 -2.65 0.73 -14.59
CA SER A 59 -3.47 -0.34 -15.17
C SER A 59 -4.62 -0.75 -14.25
N ALA A 60 -4.39 -0.84 -12.94
CA ALA A 60 -5.44 -1.14 -11.97
C ALA A 60 -6.53 -0.05 -11.93
N LEU A 61 -6.16 1.23 -12.05
CA LEU A 61 -7.11 2.34 -12.13
C LEU A 61 -7.87 2.34 -13.46
N LYS A 62 -7.18 2.16 -14.59
CA LYS A 62 -7.76 2.08 -15.93
C LYS A 62 -8.82 0.98 -16.07
N ARG A 63 -8.67 -0.13 -15.35
CA ARG A 63 -9.64 -1.24 -15.38
C ARG A 63 -11.07 -0.79 -15.15
N PHE A 64 -11.26 0.29 -14.40
CA PHE A 64 -12.58 0.84 -14.08
C PHE A 64 -12.73 2.32 -14.49
N ASN A 65 -11.91 2.81 -15.42
CA ASN A 65 -11.88 4.19 -15.92
C ASN A 65 -11.63 5.23 -14.81
N ASN A 66 -10.75 4.89 -13.87
CA ASN A 66 -10.43 5.73 -12.70
C ASN A 66 -9.08 6.45 -12.83
N GLU A 67 -8.40 6.35 -13.97
CA GLU A 67 -7.08 6.98 -14.20
C GLU A 67 -7.09 8.50 -14.23
N HIS A 68 -8.27 9.11 -14.41
CA HIS A 68 -8.45 10.57 -14.37
C HIS A 68 -7.94 11.22 -13.07
N ILE A 69 -7.87 10.45 -11.97
CA ILE A 69 -7.31 10.95 -10.71
C ILE A 69 -5.81 11.28 -10.79
N LEU A 70 -5.14 10.94 -11.90
CA LEU A 70 -3.71 11.14 -12.13
C LEU A 70 -3.42 12.25 -13.16
N GLU A 71 -4.43 12.85 -13.80
CA GLU A 71 -4.26 13.73 -14.97
C GLU A 71 -3.39 14.96 -14.70
N ASP A 72 -3.48 15.55 -13.52
CA ASP A 72 -2.71 16.74 -13.14
C ASP A 72 -1.32 16.43 -12.54
N GLU A 73 -0.92 15.18 -12.53
CA GLU A 73 0.35 14.80 -11.92
C GLU A 73 1.51 14.85 -12.92
N PRO A 74 2.66 15.42 -12.52
CA PRO A 74 3.81 15.46 -13.39
C PRO A 74 4.43 14.08 -13.58
N LYS A 75 4.68 13.73 -14.85
CA LYS A 75 5.27 12.43 -15.21
C LYS A 75 6.77 12.41 -14.92
N VAL A 76 7.24 11.28 -14.42
CA VAL A 76 8.66 10.95 -14.35
C VAL A 76 9.16 10.58 -15.75
N VAL A 77 10.34 11.04 -16.12
CA VAL A 77 10.91 10.81 -17.47
C VAL A 77 12.13 9.90 -17.47
N SER A 78 12.79 9.73 -16.33
CA SER A 78 13.97 8.88 -16.22
C SER A 78 14.14 8.29 -14.82
N THR A 79 15.07 7.34 -14.72
CA THR A 79 15.56 6.80 -13.44
C THR A 79 17.07 6.89 -13.43
N THR A 80 17.66 7.27 -12.31
CA THR A 80 19.10 7.21 -12.10
C THR A 80 19.42 6.25 -10.97
N LEU A 81 20.32 5.32 -11.22
CA LEU A 81 20.79 4.33 -10.25
C LEU A 81 22.25 4.60 -9.90
N TYR A 82 22.52 4.86 -8.64
CA TYR A 82 23.89 4.96 -8.09
C TYR A 82 24.29 3.63 -7.46
N GLY A 83 25.49 3.15 -7.82
CA GLY A 83 26.15 2.00 -7.23
C GLY A 83 27.10 2.38 -6.08
N PRO A 84 27.83 1.40 -5.50
CA PRO A 84 28.77 1.63 -4.39
C PRO A 84 29.96 2.53 -4.73
N ASP A 85 30.28 2.68 -6.00
CA ASP A 85 31.34 3.57 -6.54
C ASP A 85 30.86 5.02 -6.74
N ASN A 86 29.62 5.31 -6.37
CA ASN A 86 28.95 6.59 -6.55
C ASN A 86 28.86 7.04 -8.04
N ILE A 87 28.93 6.09 -8.98
CA ILE A 87 28.68 6.34 -10.39
C ILE A 87 27.18 6.18 -10.67
N GLY A 88 26.57 7.24 -11.20
CA GLY A 88 25.15 7.26 -11.57
C GLY A 88 24.95 6.77 -13.01
N ILE A 89 24.06 5.80 -13.19
CA ILE A 89 23.59 5.35 -14.52
C ILE A 89 22.15 5.84 -14.70
N GLN A 90 21.94 6.71 -15.68
CA GLN A 90 20.61 7.22 -16.00
C GLN A 90 19.98 6.43 -17.13
N ASN A 91 18.74 5.99 -16.90
CA ASN A 91 17.90 5.32 -17.89
C ASN A 91 16.64 6.15 -18.15
N TYR A 92 16.41 6.47 -19.41
CA TYR A 92 15.17 7.16 -19.80
C TYR A 92 14.00 6.20 -19.85
N ILE A 93 12.88 6.61 -19.29
CA ILE A 93 11.62 5.88 -19.44
C ILE A 93 11.15 6.08 -20.88
N PRO A 94 11.02 5.02 -21.68
CA PRO A 94 10.66 5.18 -23.09
C PRO A 94 9.32 5.91 -23.23
N GLN A 95 9.34 7.11 -23.82
CA GLN A 95 8.15 7.85 -24.23
C GLN A 95 7.64 7.26 -25.56
N VAL A 96 7.31 5.96 -25.56
CA VAL A 96 6.85 5.29 -26.79
C VAL A 96 5.46 5.82 -27.13
N LYS A 97 5.31 6.45 -28.29
CA LYS A 97 4.01 6.76 -28.87
C LYS A 97 3.17 5.48 -28.84
N ASN A 98 2.07 5.46 -28.08
CA ASN A 98 1.14 4.35 -27.88
C ASN A 98 1.50 3.32 -26.78
N LYS A 99 2.52 3.53 -25.91
CA LYS A 99 2.70 2.72 -24.72
C LYS A 99 2.59 3.60 -23.46
N GLU A 100 1.36 3.82 -23.04
CA GLU A 100 1.05 4.37 -21.72
C GLU A 100 1.60 3.47 -20.58
N ASP A 101 2.10 2.28 -20.94
CA ASP A 101 2.61 1.23 -20.05
C ASP A 101 3.95 1.57 -19.36
N SER A 102 4.54 2.73 -19.69
CA SER A 102 5.82 3.15 -19.10
C SER A 102 5.69 4.39 -18.19
N ILE A 103 4.47 4.90 -17.98
CA ILE A 103 4.29 6.12 -17.20
C ILE A 103 4.52 5.84 -15.72
N VAL A 104 5.23 6.74 -15.05
CA VAL A 104 5.44 6.74 -13.59
C VAL A 104 5.11 8.13 -13.05
N TYR A 105 4.47 8.16 -11.89
CA TYR A 105 4.18 9.39 -11.14
C TYR A 105 4.75 9.29 -9.73
N VAL A 106 4.94 10.43 -9.06
CA VAL A 106 5.25 10.50 -7.64
C VAL A 106 4.16 11.31 -6.96
N ILE A 107 3.28 10.62 -6.25
CA ILE A 107 2.09 11.22 -5.63
C ILE A 107 2.12 10.94 -4.14
N PRO A 108 2.15 11.96 -3.28
CA PRO A 108 2.09 11.77 -1.83
C PRO A 108 0.92 10.88 -1.43
N ARG A 109 1.16 9.95 -0.51
CA ARG A 109 0.14 9.01 -0.05
C ARG A 109 -1.07 9.69 0.59
N ILE A 110 -0.89 10.89 1.13
CA ILE A 110 -1.99 11.71 1.65
C ILE A 110 -3.00 12.03 0.54
N ASP A 111 -2.51 12.28 -0.68
CA ASP A 111 -3.35 12.60 -1.84
C ASP A 111 -3.84 11.33 -2.54
N LEU A 112 -2.95 10.40 -2.87
CA LEU A 112 -3.29 9.18 -3.61
C LEU A 112 -4.34 8.34 -2.88
N ASP A 113 -4.10 8.07 -1.58
CA ASP A 113 -5.01 7.24 -0.79
C ASP A 113 -6.39 7.89 -0.66
N ASN A 114 -6.43 9.22 -0.45
CA ASN A 114 -7.67 9.97 -0.36
C ASN A 114 -8.47 9.96 -1.68
N ARG A 115 -7.78 10.11 -2.83
CA ARG A 115 -8.40 10.05 -4.16
C ARG A 115 -9.03 8.67 -4.40
N ILE A 116 -8.31 7.58 -4.10
CA ILE A 116 -8.83 6.21 -4.29
C ILE A 116 -9.99 5.93 -3.31
N LEU A 117 -9.93 6.42 -2.07
CA LEU A 117 -11.03 6.30 -1.13
C LEU A 117 -12.30 7.04 -1.61
N ASN A 118 -12.13 8.24 -2.18
CA ASN A 118 -13.26 8.99 -2.74
C ASN A 118 -13.93 8.23 -3.90
N LEU A 119 -13.15 7.59 -4.79
CA LEU A 119 -13.70 6.69 -5.81
C LEU A 119 -14.50 5.52 -5.21
N ALA A 120 -14.07 4.98 -4.08
CA ALA A 120 -14.85 3.95 -3.37
C ALA A 120 -16.18 4.51 -2.85
N LYS A 121 -16.17 5.70 -2.23
CA LYS A 121 -17.39 6.40 -1.79
C LYS A 121 -18.35 6.67 -2.96
N GLU A 122 -17.84 7.18 -4.06
CA GLU A 122 -18.61 7.45 -5.29
C GLU A 122 -19.21 6.17 -5.92
N SER A 123 -18.56 5.01 -5.66
CA SER A 123 -19.06 3.72 -6.11
C SER A 123 -20.19 3.15 -5.23
N GLY A 124 -20.62 3.86 -4.17
CA GLY A 124 -21.68 3.43 -3.27
C GLY A 124 -21.21 2.45 -2.18
N VAL A 125 -19.99 2.64 -1.69
CA VAL A 125 -19.42 1.90 -0.54
C VAL A 125 -19.70 2.67 0.74
N ASP A 126 -20.17 1.99 1.78
CA ASP A 126 -20.34 2.57 3.11
C ASP A 126 -18.98 2.65 3.81
N VAL A 127 -18.55 3.86 4.17
CA VAL A 127 -17.20 4.11 4.71
C VAL A 127 -17.28 4.55 6.17
N TYR A 128 -16.55 3.83 7.02
CA TYR A 128 -16.40 4.07 8.46
C TYR A 128 -14.98 4.53 8.79
N GLU A 129 -14.73 5.83 8.66
CA GLU A 129 -13.45 6.43 9.04
C GLU A 129 -13.35 6.59 10.57
N GLY A 130 -12.14 6.56 11.11
CA GLY A 130 -11.89 6.70 12.56
C GLY A 130 -12.24 5.46 13.38
N HIS A 131 -12.58 4.32 12.75
CA HIS A 131 -12.96 3.08 13.42
C HIS A 131 -11.90 2.00 13.29
N SER A 132 -11.51 1.43 14.41
CA SER A 132 -10.53 0.35 14.46
C SER A 132 -11.21 -1.01 14.58
N PHE A 133 -10.72 -2.01 13.83
CA PHE A 133 -11.09 -3.40 14.04
C PHE A 133 -10.75 -3.85 15.48
N VAL A 134 -11.69 -4.54 16.12
CA VAL A 134 -11.54 -5.10 17.47
C VAL A 134 -11.39 -6.62 17.39
N ASP A 135 -12.42 -7.30 16.89
CA ASP A 135 -12.50 -8.76 16.84
C ASP A 135 -13.52 -9.25 15.82
N PHE A 136 -13.53 -10.55 15.52
CA PHE A 136 -14.61 -11.21 14.82
C PHE A 136 -14.92 -12.61 15.44
N ILE A 137 -16.17 -13.05 15.26
CA ILE A 137 -16.65 -14.38 15.62
C ILE A 137 -17.28 -14.99 14.37
N SER A 138 -16.98 -16.27 14.08
CA SER A 138 -17.63 -17.02 13.01
C SER A 138 -18.88 -17.71 13.51
N ASN A 139 -19.96 -17.62 12.77
CA ASN A 139 -21.20 -18.32 12.98
C ASN A 139 -21.15 -19.72 12.32
N GLU A 140 -22.16 -20.57 12.60
CA GLU A 140 -22.26 -21.93 12.03
C GLU A 140 -22.38 -21.93 10.50
N ASP A 141 -23.05 -20.92 9.93
CA ASP A 141 -23.19 -20.70 8.49
C ASP A 141 -21.95 -20.05 7.84
N LYS A 142 -20.84 -19.91 8.60
CA LYS A 142 -19.59 -19.24 8.21
C LYS A 142 -19.71 -17.73 7.96
N SER A 143 -20.86 -17.11 8.21
CA SER A 143 -20.92 -15.66 8.33
C SER A 143 -20.11 -15.19 9.54
N LEU A 144 -19.77 -13.92 9.56
CA LEU A 144 -18.85 -13.35 10.56
C LEU A 144 -19.51 -12.15 11.24
N ASN A 145 -19.52 -12.15 12.56
CA ASN A 145 -19.85 -10.97 13.34
C ASN A 145 -18.59 -10.23 13.68
N VAL A 146 -18.47 -9.01 13.19
CA VAL A 146 -17.24 -8.19 13.25
C VAL A 146 -17.49 -6.98 14.10
N LYS A 147 -16.61 -6.77 15.08
CA LYS A 147 -16.62 -5.61 15.97
C LYS A 147 -15.59 -4.58 15.56
N ILE A 148 -16.03 -3.33 15.45
CA ILE A 148 -15.18 -2.17 15.25
C ILE A 148 -15.46 -1.13 16.32
N LYS A 149 -14.53 -0.23 16.59
CA LYS A 149 -14.71 0.85 17.56
C LYS A 149 -13.97 2.13 17.21
N ASN A 150 -14.52 3.23 17.65
CA ASN A 150 -13.82 4.50 17.82
C ASN A 150 -13.75 4.89 19.30
N ASN A 151 -13.48 6.16 19.61
CA ASN A 151 -13.41 6.63 21.01
C ASN A 151 -14.77 6.73 21.70
N ASN A 152 -15.88 6.77 20.94
CA ASN A 152 -17.21 7.09 21.43
C ASN A 152 -18.19 5.90 21.40
N GLU A 153 -17.95 4.97 20.48
CA GLU A 153 -18.89 3.88 20.21
C GLU A 153 -18.20 2.59 19.77
N GLU A 154 -18.87 1.47 19.99
CA GLU A 154 -18.53 0.17 19.42
C GLU A 154 -19.70 -0.27 18.53
N LEU A 155 -19.39 -0.64 17.29
CA LEU A 155 -20.34 -1.11 16.29
C LEU A 155 -20.08 -2.59 16.01
N GLU A 156 -21.14 -3.34 15.73
CA GLU A 156 -21.06 -4.74 15.35
C GLU A 156 -21.80 -4.96 14.02
N PHE A 157 -21.11 -5.54 13.04
CA PHE A 157 -21.63 -5.85 11.73
C PHE A 157 -21.63 -7.35 11.49
N SER A 158 -22.64 -7.85 10.77
CA SER A 158 -22.60 -9.18 10.20
C SER A 158 -22.10 -9.11 8.76
N THR A 159 -21.24 -10.06 8.34
CA THR A 159 -20.75 -10.10 6.95
C THR A 159 -20.51 -11.53 6.48
N LYS A 160 -20.65 -11.76 5.16
CA LYS A 160 -20.36 -13.07 4.53
C LYS A 160 -18.88 -13.24 4.23
N ILE A 161 -18.17 -12.15 3.92
CA ILE A 161 -16.73 -12.13 3.68
C ILE A 161 -16.11 -10.99 4.47
N LEU A 162 -15.06 -11.31 5.25
CA LEU A 162 -14.21 -10.31 5.90
C LEU A 162 -12.89 -10.21 5.13
N VAL A 163 -12.52 -8.99 4.70
CA VAL A 163 -11.27 -8.73 4.02
C VAL A 163 -10.34 -7.93 4.93
N GLY A 164 -9.18 -8.49 5.23
CA GLY A 164 -8.11 -7.81 5.96
C GLY A 164 -7.17 -7.08 5.01
N ALA A 165 -7.30 -5.75 4.95
CA ALA A 165 -6.43 -4.82 4.23
C ALA A 165 -5.73 -3.83 5.19
N ASP A 166 -5.60 -4.21 6.46
CA ASP A 166 -5.22 -3.38 7.61
C ASP A 166 -3.69 -3.23 7.78
N GLY A 167 -2.93 -3.53 6.72
CA GLY A 167 -1.51 -3.22 6.60
C GLY A 167 -0.58 -4.20 7.32
N ALA A 168 0.72 -3.86 7.39
CA ALA A 168 1.79 -4.74 7.88
C ALA A 168 1.59 -5.23 9.33
N ASN A 169 0.90 -4.44 10.16
CA ASN A 169 0.57 -4.78 11.54
C ASN A 169 -0.86 -5.30 11.69
N SER A 170 -1.36 -6.05 10.71
CA SER A 170 -2.73 -6.54 10.64
C SER A 170 -3.20 -7.23 11.91
N ARG A 171 -4.29 -6.71 12.47
CA ARG A 171 -4.98 -7.31 13.61
C ARG A 171 -5.77 -8.54 13.20
N ILE A 172 -6.33 -8.54 11.97
CA ILE A 172 -7.04 -9.70 11.42
C ILE A 172 -6.06 -10.86 11.25
N ARG A 173 -4.87 -10.61 10.67
CA ARG A 173 -3.80 -11.61 10.57
C ARG A 173 -3.45 -12.21 11.93
N LYS A 174 -3.32 -11.37 12.96
CA LYS A 174 -3.04 -11.78 14.33
C LYS A 174 -4.19 -12.64 14.91
N LYS A 175 -5.45 -12.24 14.69
CA LYS A 175 -6.64 -13.00 15.13
C LYS A 175 -6.71 -14.39 14.49
N LEU A 176 -6.29 -14.50 13.23
CA LEU A 176 -6.19 -15.78 12.50
C LEU A 176 -5.01 -16.66 12.96
N ASN A 177 -4.20 -16.20 13.94
CA ASN A 177 -2.98 -16.85 14.41
C ASN A 177 -1.95 -17.11 13.30
N TYR A 178 -1.93 -16.28 12.25
CA TYR A 178 -0.93 -16.39 11.21
C TYR A 178 0.42 -15.83 11.70
N LYS A 179 1.46 -16.62 11.48
CA LYS A 179 2.83 -16.22 11.85
C LYS A 179 3.24 -14.94 11.12
N HIS A 180 3.93 -14.06 11.83
CA HIS A 180 4.61 -12.94 11.21
C HIS A 180 5.76 -13.44 10.35
N ASN A 181 6.10 -12.67 9.32
CA ASN A 181 7.29 -12.95 8.52
C ASN A 181 8.53 -12.96 9.42
N SER A 182 9.47 -13.86 9.13
CA SER A 182 10.79 -13.82 9.76
C SER A 182 11.56 -12.57 9.32
N ASP A 183 12.65 -12.24 9.99
CA ASP A 183 13.43 -11.03 9.70
C ASP A 183 14.05 -11.04 8.30
N TRP A 184 14.21 -12.20 7.67
CA TRP A 184 14.67 -12.37 6.28
C TRP A 184 13.62 -12.00 5.23
N HIS A 185 12.35 -11.98 5.62
CA HIS A 185 11.22 -11.69 4.75
C HIS A 185 10.56 -10.34 5.08
N LYS A 186 11.35 -9.41 5.62
CA LYS A 186 10.93 -8.05 5.96
C LYS A 186 12.04 -7.05 5.72
N ALA A 187 11.67 -5.82 5.38
CA ALA A 187 12.56 -4.66 5.54
C ALA A 187 11.97 -3.67 6.53
N ILE A 188 12.81 -2.82 7.06
CA ILE A 188 12.44 -1.57 7.74
C ILE A 188 12.83 -0.41 6.84
N ALA A 189 11.96 0.56 6.69
CA ALA A 189 12.23 1.76 5.91
C ALA A 189 11.78 3.00 6.66
N ILE A 190 12.47 4.11 6.41
CA ILE A 190 12.09 5.45 6.87
C ILE A 190 11.98 6.37 5.65
N ARG A 191 11.08 7.34 5.73
CA ARG A 191 10.87 8.35 4.70
C ARG A 191 10.86 9.73 5.33
N ALA A 192 11.36 10.72 4.59
CA ALA A 192 11.15 12.13 4.84
C ALA A 192 10.67 12.85 3.59
N TYR A 193 9.93 13.94 3.77
CA TYR A 193 9.80 14.95 2.73
C TYR A 193 10.80 16.07 3.00
N ILE A 194 11.40 16.56 1.93
CA ILE A 194 12.25 17.74 1.93
C ILE A 194 11.78 18.70 0.84
N ASP A 195 12.10 19.97 1.00
CA ASP A 195 11.98 20.95 -0.06
C ASP A 195 13.34 21.06 -0.75
N SER A 196 13.37 20.88 -2.07
CA SER A 196 14.59 20.91 -2.88
C SER A 196 14.37 21.74 -4.14
N PRO A 197 14.71 23.04 -4.11
CA PRO A 197 14.42 23.96 -5.22
C PRO A 197 15.23 23.65 -6.48
N ASN A 198 16.38 22.99 -6.35
CA ASN A 198 17.29 22.72 -7.46
C ASN A 198 17.36 21.26 -7.91
N TYR A 199 16.55 20.34 -7.36
CA TYR A 199 16.63 18.91 -7.71
C TYR A 199 16.47 18.68 -9.22
N LEU A 200 15.47 19.33 -9.83
CA LEU A 200 15.23 19.19 -11.28
C LEU A 200 16.35 19.79 -12.13
N GLU A 201 17.05 20.80 -11.64
CA GLU A 201 18.21 21.40 -12.29
C GLU A 201 19.42 20.46 -12.23
N ILE A 202 19.74 19.92 -11.06
CA ILE A 202 20.87 18.98 -10.85
C ILE A 202 20.72 17.74 -11.71
N PHE A 203 19.54 17.14 -11.75
CA PHE A 203 19.28 15.93 -12.53
C PHE A 203 18.76 16.22 -13.94
N LYS A 204 18.62 17.50 -14.32
CA LYS A 204 18.17 18.01 -15.63
C LYS A 204 16.75 17.61 -16.03
N GLU A 205 16.09 16.75 -15.25
CA GLU A 205 14.78 16.20 -15.54
C GLU A 205 14.08 15.71 -14.27
N ARG A 206 12.79 15.39 -14.37
CA ARG A 206 12.04 14.69 -13.32
C ARG A 206 12.45 13.22 -13.28
N THR A 207 13.47 12.93 -12.49
CA THR A 207 14.14 11.64 -12.40
C THR A 207 13.89 10.99 -11.05
N LEU A 208 13.55 9.69 -11.03
CA LEU A 208 13.64 8.87 -9.81
C LEU A 208 15.10 8.51 -9.56
N MET A 209 15.64 8.93 -8.44
CA MET A 209 16.98 8.52 -8.02
C MET A 209 16.89 7.34 -7.06
N PHE A 210 17.68 6.32 -7.34
CA PHE A 210 17.94 5.19 -6.45
C PHE A 210 19.43 5.11 -6.14
N GLU A 211 19.75 4.68 -4.94
CA GLU A 211 21.10 4.42 -4.49
C GLU A 211 21.18 3.04 -3.84
N ILE A 212 22.07 2.18 -4.32
CA ILE A 212 22.21 0.81 -3.84
C ILE A 212 23.56 0.63 -3.17
N ASN A 213 23.55 0.13 -1.92
CA ASN A 213 24.75 -0.22 -1.15
C ASN A 213 25.73 0.94 -0.91
N VAL A 214 25.30 2.20 -0.94
CA VAL A 214 26.15 3.37 -0.65
C VAL A 214 25.94 3.80 0.80
N SER A 215 24.71 4.23 1.13
CA SER A 215 24.38 4.71 2.49
C SER A 215 24.03 3.57 3.47
N ALA A 216 23.72 2.36 2.96
CA ALA A 216 23.48 1.18 3.78
C ALA A 216 23.85 -0.11 3.03
N ASP A 217 24.67 -0.94 3.65
CA ASP A 217 25.03 -2.25 3.12
C ASP A 217 23.78 -3.11 2.90
N LYS A 218 23.56 -3.61 1.67
CA LYS A 218 22.41 -4.43 1.24
C LYS A 218 21.03 -3.76 1.38
N GLY A 219 20.98 -2.43 1.50
CA GLY A 219 19.77 -1.63 1.42
C GLY A 219 19.71 -0.80 0.14
N TYR A 220 18.65 0.00 0.03
CA TYR A 220 18.61 1.06 -0.99
C TYR A 220 18.01 2.34 -0.42
N ALA A 221 18.47 3.48 -0.93
CA ALA A 221 17.90 4.77 -0.68
C ALA A 221 17.24 5.31 -1.95
N TRP A 222 16.36 6.27 -1.81
CA TRP A 222 15.64 6.88 -2.92
C TRP A 222 15.46 8.37 -2.73
N ALA A 223 15.39 9.11 -3.84
CA ALA A 223 14.94 10.49 -3.91
C ALA A 223 14.02 10.66 -5.12
N PHE A 224 12.74 10.91 -4.86
CA PHE A 224 11.67 10.93 -5.86
C PHE A 224 10.96 12.28 -5.87
N PRO A 225 11.04 13.04 -6.99
CA PRO A 225 10.45 14.37 -7.09
C PRO A 225 8.93 14.31 -7.26
N SER A 226 8.21 14.94 -6.35
CA SER A 226 6.77 15.17 -6.41
C SER A 226 6.43 16.52 -7.06
N LYS A 227 5.24 17.07 -6.86
CA LYS A 227 4.85 18.39 -7.34
C LYS A 227 5.70 19.52 -6.70
N GLY A 228 5.95 20.57 -7.46
CA GLY A 228 6.74 21.70 -7.00
C GLY A 228 8.17 21.29 -6.62
N ASN A 229 8.66 21.80 -5.52
CA ASN A 229 9.99 21.49 -4.98
C ASN A 229 9.98 20.33 -3.98
N LEU A 230 8.85 19.64 -3.80
CA LEU A 230 8.72 18.54 -2.86
C LEU A 230 9.48 17.30 -3.36
N LEU A 231 10.39 16.80 -2.53
CA LEU A 231 11.16 15.60 -2.79
C LEU A 231 10.86 14.57 -1.68
N ASN A 232 10.41 13.38 -2.07
CA ASN A 232 10.30 12.23 -1.17
C ASN A 232 11.64 11.52 -1.12
N ILE A 233 12.28 11.50 0.04
CA ILE A 233 13.53 10.79 0.26
C ILE A 233 13.35 9.68 1.29
N GLY A 234 14.15 8.63 1.20
CA GLY A 234 14.12 7.60 2.21
C GLY A 234 15.15 6.52 2.01
N ILE A 235 15.17 5.61 2.96
CA ILE A 235 16.07 4.46 2.97
C ILE A 235 15.38 3.24 3.53
N GLY A 236 15.64 2.08 2.94
CA GLY A 236 15.13 0.79 3.37
C GLY A 236 16.22 -0.25 3.50
N VAL A 237 16.16 -1.06 4.56
CA VAL A 237 17.17 -2.10 4.87
C VAL A 237 16.44 -3.39 5.28
N PRO A 238 16.92 -4.59 4.86
CA PRO A 238 16.41 -5.85 5.37
C PRO A 238 16.53 -5.92 6.90
N VAL A 239 15.46 -6.36 7.59
CA VAL A 239 15.43 -6.42 9.06
C VAL A 239 16.52 -7.33 9.61
N SER A 240 16.89 -8.39 8.89
CA SER A 240 17.99 -9.29 9.27
C SER A 240 19.35 -8.55 9.35
N ILE A 241 19.61 -7.67 8.40
CA ILE A 241 20.83 -6.82 8.36
C ILE A 241 20.74 -5.75 9.45
N PHE A 242 19.61 -5.04 9.50
CA PHE A 242 19.36 -3.98 10.47
C PHE A 242 19.66 -4.43 11.91
N LYS A 243 19.18 -5.63 12.30
CA LYS A 243 19.42 -6.19 13.63
C LYS A 243 20.85 -6.71 13.82
N LYS A 244 21.39 -7.43 12.82
CA LYS A 244 22.73 -8.01 12.87
C LYS A 244 23.79 -6.94 13.08
N ASP A 245 23.71 -5.87 12.31
CA ASP A 245 24.71 -4.80 12.28
C ASP A 245 24.36 -3.64 13.23
N LYS A 246 23.26 -3.78 14.03
CA LYS A 246 22.77 -2.80 15.03
C LYS A 246 22.62 -1.40 14.46
N LEU A 247 22.06 -1.31 13.25
CA LEU A 247 21.91 -0.05 12.53
C LEU A 247 20.88 0.87 13.20
N ASP A 248 21.04 2.19 13.05
CA ASP A 248 20.03 3.18 13.36
C ASP A 248 19.46 3.74 12.05
N ILE A 249 18.16 3.57 11.84
CA ILE A 249 17.47 3.98 10.62
C ILE A 249 17.47 5.51 10.41
N ASN A 250 17.49 6.30 11.50
CA ASN A 250 17.57 7.76 11.40
C ASN A 250 18.98 8.19 10.95
N THR A 251 20.01 7.60 11.53
CA THR A 251 21.41 7.85 11.13
C THR A 251 21.61 7.49 9.64
N LEU A 252 21.04 6.39 9.18
CA LEU A 252 21.11 6.03 7.76
C LEU A 252 20.45 7.07 6.85
N LEU A 253 19.28 7.60 7.25
CA LEU A 253 18.62 8.66 6.50
C LEU A 253 19.43 9.96 6.52
N ASP A 254 20.00 10.33 7.67
CA ASP A 254 20.82 11.53 7.79
C ASP A 254 22.08 11.43 6.92
N ASN A 255 22.74 10.27 6.85
CA ASN A 255 23.85 10.03 5.94
C ASN A 255 23.42 10.17 4.47
N PHE A 256 22.24 9.66 4.11
CA PHE A 256 21.73 9.82 2.75
C PHE A 256 21.42 11.29 2.41
N VAL A 257 20.97 12.10 3.36
CA VAL A 257 20.83 13.55 3.16
C VAL A 257 22.18 14.19 2.85
N LEU A 258 23.23 13.85 3.58
CA LEU A 258 24.60 14.33 3.31
C LEU A 258 25.09 13.91 1.92
N GLU A 259 24.77 12.71 1.44
CA GLU A 259 25.09 12.27 0.08
C GLU A 259 24.36 13.11 -0.99
N LEU A 260 23.09 13.45 -0.76
CA LEU A 260 22.35 14.33 -1.66
C LEU A 260 22.98 15.73 -1.71
N GLU A 261 23.33 16.31 -0.57
CA GLU A 261 24.01 17.61 -0.48
C GLU A 261 25.38 17.57 -1.16
N GLY A 262 26.13 16.47 -0.98
CA GLY A 262 27.40 16.23 -1.67
C GLY A 262 27.28 16.19 -3.21
N ARG A 263 26.11 15.82 -3.73
CA ARG A 263 25.78 15.90 -5.17
C ARG A 263 25.24 17.26 -5.60
N GLY A 264 25.23 18.24 -4.71
CA GLY A 264 24.76 19.61 -4.97
C GLY A 264 23.25 19.83 -4.81
N VAL A 265 22.51 18.82 -4.30
CA VAL A 265 21.08 18.98 -4.02
C VAL A 265 20.88 19.87 -2.80
N ILE A 266 20.11 20.94 -2.92
CA ILE A 266 19.71 21.76 -1.78
C ILE A 266 18.64 21.04 -1.00
N VAL A 267 18.86 20.90 0.32
CA VAL A 267 17.94 20.21 1.22
C VAL A 267 17.41 21.19 2.26
N GLU A 268 16.11 21.43 2.22
CA GLU A 268 15.42 22.33 3.15
C GLU A 268 14.23 21.62 3.82
N ASN A 269 13.81 22.08 5.00
CA ASN A 269 12.57 21.68 5.66
C ASN A 269 12.36 20.16 5.80
N ILE A 270 13.31 19.44 6.38
CA ILE A 270 13.25 17.98 6.52
C ILE A 270 12.09 17.59 7.45
N ARG A 271 11.10 16.87 6.90
CA ARG A 271 9.90 16.36 7.60
C ARG A 271 9.95 14.84 7.65
N LYS A 272 10.62 14.28 8.68
CA LYS A 272 10.77 12.82 8.88
C LYS A 272 9.43 12.19 9.28
N GLN A 273 9.16 11.00 8.73
CA GLN A 273 8.06 10.12 9.15
C GLN A 273 8.58 8.97 10.01
N LYS A 274 7.65 8.32 10.73
CA LYS A 274 7.97 7.09 11.47
C LYS A 274 8.38 5.99 10.52
N SER A 275 9.34 5.16 10.94
CA SER A 275 9.73 3.96 10.21
C SER A 275 8.56 2.99 10.04
N TYR A 276 8.56 2.24 8.95
CA TYR A 276 7.54 1.28 8.59
C TYR A 276 8.15 -0.07 8.23
N LEU A 277 7.47 -1.15 8.63
CA LEU A 277 7.85 -2.52 8.26
C LEU A 277 7.23 -2.89 6.91
N LEU A 278 8.04 -3.47 6.05
CA LEU A 278 7.68 -3.93 4.71
C LEU A 278 7.69 -5.47 4.68
N PRO A 279 6.54 -6.14 4.83
CA PRO A 279 6.46 -7.60 4.77
C PRO A 279 6.49 -8.06 3.31
N PHE A 280 7.50 -8.87 2.96
CA PHE A 280 7.75 -9.32 1.61
C PHE A 280 6.91 -10.53 1.18
N ALA A 281 6.55 -10.57 -0.10
CA ALA A 281 5.82 -11.67 -0.74
C ALA A 281 6.58 -13.01 -0.76
N SER A 282 7.88 -13.00 -0.47
CA SER A 282 8.70 -14.21 -0.30
C SER A 282 8.26 -15.11 0.87
N SER A 283 7.37 -14.62 1.75
CA SER A 283 6.77 -15.41 2.84
C SER A 283 5.34 -14.94 3.11
N ARG A 284 4.38 -15.53 2.41
CA ARG A 284 2.94 -15.25 2.62
C ARG A 284 2.33 -16.19 3.64
N PRO A 285 1.33 -15.75 4.44
CA PRO A 285 0.58 -16.62 5.33
C PRO A 285 -0.27 -17.62 4.50
N LYS A 286 -0.39 -18.85 4.98
CA LYS A 286 -1.32 -19.83 4.39
C LYS A 286 -2.72 -19.60 4.97
N ARG A 287 -3.74 -19.59 4.10
CA ARG A 287 -5.13 -19.37 4.48
C ARG A 287 -5.63 -20.40 5.50
N ASN A 288 -6.37 -19.94 6.49
CA ASN A 288 -7.21 -20.79 7.35
C ASN A 288 -8.60 -20.96 6.69
N LYS A 289 -8.89 -22.15 6.19
CA LYS A 289 -10.13 -22.46 5.45
C LYS A 289 -11.39 -22.53 6.33
N ASN A 290 -11.24 -22.45 7.64
CA ASN A 290 -12.37 -22.47 8.57
C ASN A 290 -13.17 -21.16 8.54
N PHE A 291 -12.63 -20.11 7.92
CA PHE A 291 -13.25 -18.77 7.90
C PHE A 291 -13.37 -18.24 6.49
N ASN A 292 -14.46 -17.51 6.21
CA ASN A 292 -14.60 -16.68 5.01
C ASN A 292 -13.83 -15.37 5.18
N VAL A 293 -12.54 -15.47 5.46
CA VAL A 293 -11.63 -14.34 5.64
C VAL A 293 -10.53 -14.41 4.61
N ALA A 294 -10.25 -13.28 3.93
CA ALA A 294 -9.14 -13.11 3.02
C ALA A 294 -8.24 -11.96 3.47
N LEU A 295 -6.92 -12.07 3.26
CA LEU A 295 -5.96 -10.99 3.48
C LEU A 295 -5.45 -10.46 2.14
N ILE A 296 -5.29 -9.13 2.02
CA ILE A 296 -4.75 -8.46 0.84
C ILE A 296 -3.69 -7.41 1.22
N GLY A 297 -2.84 -7.06 0.28
CA GLY A 297 -1.79 -6.06 0.46
C GLY A 297 -0.78 -6.45 1.56
N ASP A 298 -0.31 -5.47 2.33
CA ASP A 298 0.72 -5.69 3.37
C ASP A 298 0.23 -6.66 4.47
N ALA A 299 -1.08 -6.74 4.73
CA ALA A 299 -1.65 -7.72 5.67
C ALA A 299 -1.37 -9.16 5.23
N SER A 300 -1.29 -9.42 3.92
CA SER A 300 -0.93 -10.69 3.31
C SER A 300 0.54 -10.78 2.86
N SER A 301 1.38 -9.82 3.26
CA SER A 301 2.81 -9.78 2.87
C SER A 301 3.00 -9.76 1.35
N MET A 302 2.40 -8.77 0.66
CA MET A 302 2.42 -8.71 -0.82
C MET A 302 3.43 -7.70 -1.38
N ILE A 303 4.39 -7.25 -0.59
CA ILE A 303 5.42 -6.34 -1.08
C ILE A 303 6.47 -7.11 -1.86
N ASN A 304 6.80 -6.62 -3.05
CA ASN A 304 7.88 -7.17 -3.87
C ASN A 304 9.22 -6.97 -3.14
N PRO A 305 10.00 -8.04 -2.89
CA PRO A 305 11.24 -7.92 -2.12
C PRO A 305 12.36 -7.19 -2.86
N MET A 306 12.27 -7.06 -4.18
CA MET A 306 13.29 -6.39 -5.00
C MET A 306 13.04 -4.88 -5.12
N SER A 307 11.81 -4.50 -5.46
CA SER A 307 11.46 -3.10 -5.75
C SER A 307 10.86 -2.37 -4.54
N GLY A 308 10.42 -3.09 -3.49
CA GLY A 308 9.64 -2.51 -2.39
C GLY A 308 8.20 -2.12 -2.79
N GLU A 309 7.78 -2.42 -4.02
CA GLU A 309 6.44 -2.10 -4.50
C GLU A 309 5.38 -2.97 -3.81
N GLY A 310 4.36 -2.34 -3.23
CA GLY A 310 3.25 -3.02 -2.57
C GLY A 310 1.87 -2.52 -3.03
N ILE A 311 1.78 -1.28 -3.53
CA ILE A 311 0.50 -0.64 -3.88
C ILE A 311 -0.19 -1.44 -5.00
N PHE A 312 0.48 -1.68 -6.11
CA PHE A 312 -0.07 -2.44 -7.23
C PHE A 312 -0.51 -3.85 -6.81
N TYR A 313 0.37 -4.59 -6.15
CA TYR A 313 0.05 -5.96 -5.72
C TYR A 313 -1.14 -6.03 -4.77
N GLY A 314 -1.26 -5.03 -3.87
CA GLY A 314 -2.41 -4.91 -2.99
C GLY A 314 -3.71 -4.59 -3.73
N MET A 315 -3.67 -3.68 -4.70
CA MET A 315 -4.82 -3.32 -5.54
C MET A 315 -5.25 -4.50 -6.42
N GLU A 316 -4.29 -5.18 -7.06
CA GLU A 316 -4.54 -6.36 -7.90
C GLU A 316 -5.11 -7.52 -7.08
N ALA A 317 -4.59 -7.76 -5.88
CA ALA A 317 -5.13 -8.75 -4.97
C ALA A 317 -6.59 -8.48 -4.60
N GLY A 318 -6.94 -7.22 -4.34
CA GLY A 318 -8.32 -6.79 -4.09
C GLY A 318 -9.25 -7.08 -5.27
N TYR A 319 -8.81 -6.77 -6.48
CA TYR A 319 -9.55 -7.10 -7.71
C TYR A 319 -9.70 -8.61 -7.92
N LEU A 320 -8.62 -9.38 -7.79
CA LEU A 320 -8.66 -10.84 -7.96
C LEU A 320 -9.55 -11.52 -6.92
N LEU A 321 -9.55 -11.05 -5.68
CA LEU A 321 -10.47 -11.53 -4.66
C LEU A 321 -11.92 -11.26 -5.07
N ALA A 322 -12.24 -10.02 -5.42
CA ALA A 322 -13.59 -9.65 -5.86
C ALA A 322 -14.03 -10.47 -7.08
N LYS A 323 -13.17 -10.61 -8.09
CA LYS A 323 -13.43 -11.39 -9.31
C LYS A 323 -13.76 -12.85 -9.03
N ASN A 324 -13.11 -13.47 -8.04
CA ASN A 324 -13.32 -14.89 -7.74
C ASN A 324 -14.47 -15.15 -6.77
N THR A 325 -15.00 -14.12 -6.09
CA THR A 325 -16.00 -14.28 -5.03
C THR A 325 -17.33 -13.58 -5.27
N HIS A 326 -17.39 -12.49 -6.08
CA HIS A 326 -18.60 -11.65 -6.20
C HIS A 326 -19.86 -12.41 -6.61
N GLN A 327 -19.76 -13.48 -7.43
CA GLN A 327 -20.89 -14.31 -7.83
C GLN A 327 -21.23 -15.41 -6.81
N LEU A 328 -20.32 -15.70 -5.88
CA LEU A 328 -20.45 -16.79 -4.92
C LEU A 328 -21.00 -16.34 -3.56
N ILE A 329 -21.19 -15.03 -3.37
CA ILE A 329 -21.55 -14.42 -2.06
C ILE A 329 -22.87 -14.95 -1.50
N TYR A 330 -23.82 -15.36 -2.37
CA TYR A 330 -25.09 -15.93 -1.97
C TYR A 330 -25.15 -17.45 -2.10
N THR A 331 -23.98 -18.10 -2.17
CA THR A 331 -23.87 -19.56 -2.27
C THR A 331 -22.98 -20.11 -1.14
N ASP A 332 -23.00 -21.41 -0.94
CA ASP A 332 -22.11 -22.09 0.03
C ASP A 332 -20.66 -22.21 -0.48
N GLU A 333 -20.37 -21.68 -1.68
CA GLU A 333 -19.08 -21.82 -2.36
C GLU A 333 -18.12 -20.63 -2.17
N ILE A 334 -18.43 -19.67 -1.30
CA ILE A 334 -17.55 -18.51 -1.01
C ILE A 334 -16.11 -18.97 -0.74
N SER A 335 -15.96 -20.04 0.06
CA SER A 335 -14.65 -20.59 0.43
C SER A 335 -13.84 -21.05 -0.79
N LEU A 336 -14.49 -21.61 -1.84
CA LEU A 336 -13.85 -22.00 -3.10
C LEU A 336 -13.37 -20.76 -3.88
N GLY A 337 -14.13 -19.69 -3.88
CA GLY A 337 -13.75 -18.42 -4.49
C GLY A 337 -12.50 -17.83 -3.85
N ILE A 338 -12.45 -17.83 -2.51
CA ILE A 338 -11.27 -17.37 -1.77
C ILE A 338 -10.06 -18.32 -2.03
N ASP A 339 -10.26 -19.62 -2.11
CA ASP A 339 -9.20 -20.58 -2.45
C ASP A 339 -8.63 -20.37 -3.86
N LYS A 340 -9.46 -19.95 -4.82
CA LYS A 340 -9.00 -19.58 -6.18
C LYS A 340 -8.17 -18.31 -6.18
N TYR A 341 -8.55 -17.34 -5.36
CA TYR A 341 -7.79 -16.11 -5.17
C TYR A 341 -6.39 -16.38 -4.55
N GLU A 342 -6.30 -17.32 -3.62
CA GLU A 342 -5.05 -17.61 -2.88
C GLU A 342 -3.99 -18.39 -3.73
N LYS A 343 -4.39 -19.03 -4.84
CA LYS A 343 -3.51 -19.73 -5.80
C LYS A 343 -2.82 -18.78 -6.74
#